data_cc875053315524eaada973c8416be356
#
_entry.id   cc875053315524eaada973c8416be356
#
_cell.length_a   1.000
_cell.length_b   1.000
_cell.length_c   1.000
_cell.angle_alpha   90.00
_cell.angle_beta   90.00
_cell.angle_gamma   90.00
#
_symmetry.space_group_name_H-M   'P 1'
#
loop_
_entity.id
_entity.type
_entity.pdbx_description
1 polymer ?
#
loop_
_entity_poly.entity_id
_entity_poly.type
_entity_poly.pdbx_seq_one_letter_code
_entity_poly.pdbx_strand_id
1 'polypeptide(L)'
;MLDPAILNILLYQNGSNTTEIAIGDNLLIYPWITELVKLNRTFIVKRNLPAKQMMESSRLLSQYIRYTLTVNGHSIWIAQREGRSKDGNDRTQVSLLKMLNISGERSVVENFKELNIVPVSISYEFDPCDYLKAKEFQLKRDNPDYQKTKEDDLMHMSTGLRGRKGRVHFAFGTPLQTELNVIDALTVKNDQFSTLAELIDRQVHQNYKLWPSNYIAWDIYNSSTEYASCYTPEEKAQFLE
;
A
#
# COMPACT_ATOMS: atom_id res chain seq x y z
N MET A 1 5.05 7.46 -0.25
CA MET A 1 5.52 8.50 0.70
C MET A 1 4.39 9.37 1.24
N LEU A 2 3.41 9.74 0.41
CA LEU A 2 2.30 10.61 0.85
C LEU A 2 1.30 9.88 1.75
N ASP A 3 0.94 8.64 1.42
CA ASP A 3 -0.05 7.85 2.17
C ASP A 3 0.25 7.74 3.67
N PRO A 4 1.46 7.31 4.10
CA PRO A 4 1.77 7.26 5.51
C PRO A 4 1.86 8.64 6.17
N ALA A 5 2.21 9.70 5.42
CA ALA A 5 2.22 11.05 5.95
C ALA A 5 0.79 11.54 6.25
N ILE A 6 -0.14 11.36 5.32
CA ILE A 6 -1.56 11.69 5.53
C ILE A 6 -2.15 10.85 6.66
N LEU A 7 -1.86 9.53 6.68
CA LEU A 7 -2.31 8.65 7.76
C LEU A 7 -1.86 9.17 9.13
N ASN A 8 -0.58 9.50 9.28
CA ASN A 8 -0.04 9.96 10.55
C ASN A 8 -0.62 11.33 10.97
N ILE A 9 -0.93 12.21 10.02
CA ILE A 9 -1.66 13.46 10.30
C ILE A 9 -3.06 13.15 10.82
N LEU A 10 -3.79 12.25 10.14
CA LEU A 10 -5.14 11.86 10.57
C LEU A 10 -5.13 11.20 11.95
N LEU A 11 -4.21 10.31 12.24
CA LEU A 11 -4.05 9.68 13.56
C LEU A 11 -3.78 10.73 14.63
N TYR A 12 -2.83 11.64 14.39
CA TYR A 12 -2.48 12.70 15.32
C TYR A 12 -3.66 13.64 15.59
N GLN A 13 -4.39 14.07 14.56
CA GLN A 13 -5.57 14.93 14.69
C GLN A 13 -6.71 14.29 15.47
N ASN A 14 -6.76 12.95 15.47
CA ASN A 14 -7.74 12.17 16.26
C ASN A 14 -7.20 11.69 17.61
N GLY A 15 -6.11 12.29 18.11
CA GLY A 15 -5.55 12.00 19.43
C GLY A 15 -4.84 10.64 19.54
N SER A 16 -4.52 10.02 18.41
CA SER A 16 -3.80 8.75 18.37
C SER A 16 -2.31 8.96 18.12
N ASN A 17 -1.49 8.01 18.56
CA ASN A 17 -0.06 8.00 18.25
C ASN A 17 0.17 7.75 16.76
N THR A 18 1.21 8.39 16.22
CA THR A 18 1.65 8.14 14.84
C THR A 18 2.32 6.76 14.70
N THR A 19 2.23 6.19 13.50
CA THR A 19 2.86 4.91 13.19
C THR A 19 4.35 5.06 12.89
N GLU A 20 5.12 4.00 13.12
CA GLU A 20 6.43 3.83 12.48
C GLU A 20 6.23 3.39 11.03
N ILE A 21 7.06 3.89 10.12
CA ILE A 21 6.86 3.72 8.68
C ILE A 21 7.97 2.86 8.08
N ALA A 22 7.60 1.75 7.42
CA ALA A 22 8.52 0.94 6.64
C ALA A 22 8.82 1.61 5.29
N ILE A 23 10.08 1.93 5.02
CA ILE A 23 10.52 2.59 3.77
C ILE A 23 11.60 1.77 3.10
N GLY A 24 11.44 1.52 1.78
CA GLY A 24 12.49 0.89 0.98
C GLY A 24 13.69 1.81 0.78
N ASP A 25 14.91 1.25 0.85
CA ASP A 25 16.18 1.98 0.66
C ASP A 25 16.30 2.63 -0.73
N ASN A 26 15.59 2.11 -1.73
CA ASN A 26 15.49 2.69 -3.07
C ASN A 26 14.84 4.09 -3.12
N LEU A 27 14.20 4.54 -2.04
CA LEU A 27 13.65 5.89 -1.93
C LEU A 27 14.66 6.90 -1.36
N LEU A 28 15.78 6.45 -0.82
CA LEU A 28 16.81 7.27 -0.19
C LEU A 28 17.85 7.77 -1.23
N ILE A 29 17.37 8.26 -2.37
CA ILE A 29 18.21 8.66 -3.50
C ILE A 29 19.01 9.95 -3.19
N TYR A 30 18.43 10.84 -2.37
CA TYR A 30 19.04 12.12 -2.02
C TYR A 30 19.22 12.25 -0.51
N PRO A 31 20.33 12.89 -0.05
CA PRO A 31 20.60 13.10 1.38
C PRO A 31 19.43 13.76 2.14
N TRP A 32 18.83 14.80 1.55
CA TRP A 32 17.72 15.52 2.18
C TRP A 32 16.46 14.64 2.37
N ILE A 33 16.20 13.68 1.45
CA ILE A 33 15.11 12.71 1.60
C ILE A 33 15.42 11.79 2.79
N THR A 34 16.68 11.37 2.92
CA THR A 34 17.11 10.53 4.04
C THR A 34 16.89 11.22 5.38
N GLU A 35 17.23 12.50 5.48
CA GLU A 35 17.03 13.28 6.71
C GLU A 35 15.53 13.47 7.00
N LEU A 36 14.72 13.81 6.00
CA LEU A 36 13.26 13.93 6.13
C LEU A 36 12.62 12.61 6.60
N VAL A 37 13.08 11.50 6.03
CA VAL A 37 12.60 10.15 6.39
C VAL A 37 12.92 9.83 7.85
N LYS A 38 14.16 10.08 8.31
CA LYS A 38 14.59 9.84 9.70
C LYS A 38 13.76 10.62 10.72
N LEU A 39 13.31 11.83 10.38
CA LEU A 39 12.47 12.66 11.26
C LEU A 39 11.06 12.09 11.47
N ASN A 40 10.61 11.16 10.62
CA ASN A 40 9.25 10.65 10.61
C ASN A 40 9.09 9.23 11.19
N ARG A 41 9.88 8.85 12.18
CA ARG A 41 9.82 7.52 12.82
C ARG A 41 9.83 6.40 11.80
N THR A 42 10.79 6.42 10.88
CA THR A 42 10.89 5.42 9.81
C THR A 42 11.99 4.41 10.06
N PHE A 43 11.80 3.22 9.54
CA PHE A 43 12.85 2.21 9.43
C PHE A 43 13.02 1.75 7.98
N ILE A 44 14.25 1.33 7.66
CA ILE A 44 14.65 1.06 6.27
C ILE A 44 14.51 -0.42 5.96
N VAL A 45 13.78 -0.72 4.89
CA VAL A 45 13.67 -2.06 4.29
C VAL A 45 14.71 -2.16 3.17
N LYS A 46 15.73 -2.98 3.37
CA LYS A 46 16.77 -3.22 2.37
C LYS A 46 16.24 -4.06 1.22
N ARG A 47 16.56 -3.68 -0.01
CA ARG A 47 16.15 -4.35 -1.25
C ARG A 47 17.37 -4.75 -2.08
N ASN A 48 17.14 -5.61 -3.06
CA ASN A 48 18.19 -6.01 -4.02
C ASN A 48 19.47 -6.57 -3.38
N LEU A 49 19.32 -7.29 -2.26
CA LEU A 49 20.42 -7.99 -1.60
C LEU A 49 20.62 -9.39 -2.21
N PRO A 50 21.87 -9.95 -2.18
CA PRO A 50 22.09 -11.36 -2.44
C PRO A 50 21.23 -12.26 -1.54
N ALA A 51 20.82 -13.43 -2.02
CA ALA A 51 19.83 -14.29 -1.35
C ALA A 51 20.11 -14.55 0.14
N LYS A 52 21.36 -14.83 0.50
CA LYS A 52 21.76 -15.05 1.90
C LYS A 52 21.56 -13.80 2.78
N GLN A 53 21.97 -12.64 2.27
CA GLN A 53 21.83 -11.37 2.99
C GLN A 53 20.35 -10.94 3.03
N MET A 54 19.56 -11.25 2.00
CA MET A 54 18.13 -11.00 1.97
C MET A 54 17.41 -11.78 3.08
N MET A 55 17.75 -13.05 3.28
CA MET A 55 17.15 -13.86 4.34
C MET A 55 17.49 -13.32 5.74
N GLU A 56 18.74 -12.93 5.97
CA GLU A 56 19.18 -12.35 7.24
C GLU A 56 18.49 -10.99 7.50
N SER A 57 18.45 -10.12 6.47
CA SER A 57 17.76 -8.83 6.54
C SER A 57 16.26 -9.00 6.82
N SER A 58 15.61 -9.97 6.18
CA SER A 58 14.18 -10.29 6.40
C SER A 58 13.93 -10.78 7.82
N ARG A 59 14.85 -11.59 8.38
CA ARG A 59 14.76 -12.06 9.77
C ARG A 59 14.87 -10.90 10.76
N LEU A 60 15.87 -10.05 10.60
CA LEU A 60 16.06 -8.87 11.44
C LEU A 60 14.87 -7.93 11.36
N LEU A 61 14.35 -7.70 10.16
CA LEU A 61 13.16 -6.86 9.94
C LEU A 61 11.93 -7.45 10.64
N SER A 62 11.69 -8.75 10.50
CA SER A 62 10.58 -9.43 11.17
C SER A 62 10.69 -9.32 12.70
N GLN A 63 11.90 -9.51 13.26
CA GLN A 63 12.16 -9.35 14.69
C GLN A 63 11.91 -7.91 15.15
N TYR A 64 12.41 -6.93 14.41
CA TYR A 64 12.20 -5.52 14.71
C TYR A 64 10.71 -5.16 14.74
N ILE A 65 9.96 -5.57 13.71
CA ILE A 65 8.51 -5.32 13.61
C ILE A 65 7.79 -5.93 14.82
N ARG A 66 8.06 -7.19 15.15
CA ARG A 66 7.44 -7.87 16.29
C ARG A 66 7.76 -7.17 17.60
N TYR A 67 9.03 -6.86 17.85
CA TYR A 67 9.48 -6.14 19.05
C TYR A 67 8.79 -4.77 19.17
N THR A 68 8.71 -4.02 18.08
CA THR A 68 8.07 -2.69 18.04
C THR A 68 6.59 -2.79 18.40
N LEU A 69 5.89 -3.80 17.88
CA LEU A 69 4.47 -4.00 18.17
C LEU A 69 4.22 -4.52 19.58
N THR A 70 4.97 -5.55 20.02
CA THR A 70 4.65 -6.30 21.26
C THR A 70 5.32 -5.74 22.51
N VAL A 71 6.48 -5.12 22.39
CA VAL A 71 7.23 -4.57 23.54
C VAL A 71 7.11 -3.05 23.61
N ASN A 72 7.33 -2.35 22.50
CA ASN A 72 7.24 -0.88 22.51
C ASN A 72 5.79 -0.39 22.43
N GLY A 73 4.83 -1.22 22.01
CA GLY A 73 3.43 -0.83 21.83
C GLY A 73 3.20 0.20 20.71
N HIS A 74 4.12 0.28 19.74
CA HIS A 74 4.00 1.21 18.62
C HIS A 74 3.33 0.53 17.43
N SER A 75 2.43 1.25 16.76
CA SER A 75 1.86 0.80 15.49
C SER A 75 2.85 0.99 14.35
N ILE A 76 2.78 0.10 13.35
CA ILE A 76 3.63 0.14 12.17
C ILE A 76 2.75 0.24 10.91
N TRP A 77 3.14 1.15 10.01
CA TRP A 77 2.64 1.21 8.65
C TRP A 77 3.57 0.46 7.70
N ILE A 78 3.03 -0.48 6.95
CA ILE A 78 3.75 -1.20 5.92
C ILE A 78 2.88 -1.33 4.67
N ALA A 79 3.45 -1.05 3.49
CA ALA A 79 2.75 -1.27 2.24
C ALA A 79 2.59 -2.78 1.97
N GLN A 80 1.40 -3.19 1.55
CA GLN A 80 1.05 -4.61 1.33
C GLN A 80 1.77 -5.25 0.14
N ARG A 81 2.38 -4.45 -0.74
CA ARG A 81 3.16 -4.91 -1.88
C ARG A 81 4.29 -3.96 -2.26
N GLU A 82 5.17 -4.45 -3.08
CA GLU A 82 6.22 -3.66 -3.72
C GLU A 82 5.67 -2.80 -4.86
N GLY A 83 6.35 -1.68 -5.10
CA GLY A 83 6.02 -0.76 -6.18
C GLY A 83 4.90 0.21 -5.85
N ARG A 84 4.60 1.08 -6.81
CA ARG A 84 3.51 2.04 -6.72
C ARG A 84 2.22 1.43 -7.27
N SER A 85 1.09 1.81 -6.71
CA SER A 85 -0.22 1.46 -7.27
C SER A 85 -0.36 1.99 -8.70
N LYS A 86 -0.89 1.17 -9.61
CA LYS A 86 -1.06 1.49 -11.03
C LYS A 86 -2.54 1.64 -11.41
N ASP A 87 -3.37 0.77 -10.89
CA ASP A 87 -4.74 0.55 -11.34
C ASP A 87 -5.76 0.46 -10.18
N GLY A 88 -5.34 0.66 -8.94
CA GLY A 88 -6.22 0.51 -7.78
C GLY A 88 -6.53 -0.95 -7.38
N ASN A 89 -6.10 -1.95 -8.15
CA ASN A 89 -6.26 -3.36 -7.81
C ASN A 89 -5.02 -3.89 -7.06
N ASP A 90 -4.76 -3.31 -5.90
CA ASP A 90 -3.65 -3.72 -5.08
C ASP A 90 -3.90 -5.09 -4.44
N ARG A 91 -2.93 -6.00 -4.61
CA ARG A 91 -2.94 -7.34 -4.04
C ARG A 91 -1.82 -7.51 -3.04
N THR A 92 -2.12 -8.15 -1.92
CA THR A 92 -1.15 -8.42 -0.87
C THR A 92 -0.10 -9.43 -1.34
N GLN A 93 1.17 -9.08 -1.22
CA GLN A 93 2.25 -9.99 -1.54
C GLN A 93 2.43 -11.04 -0.45
N VAL A 94 2.27 -12.31 -0.82
CA VAL A 94 2.48 -13.46 0.08
C VAL A 94 3.89 -13.48 0.68
N SER A 95 4.91 -13.00 -0.05
CA SER A 95 6.27 -12.88 0.44
C SER A 95 6.41 -11.92 1.63
N LEU A 96 5.62 -10.85 1.66
CA LEU A 96 5.55 -9.94 2.81
C LEU A 96 5.03 -10.66 4.06
N LEU A 97 3.96 -11.42 3.91
CA LEU A 97 3.38 -12.18 5.02
C LEU A 97 4.34 -13.25 5.54
N LYS A 98 5.01 -13.96 4.63
CA LYS A 98 6.07 -14.90 4.99
C LYS A 98 7.18 -14.21 5.79
N MET A 99 7.63 -13.03 5.35
CA MET A 99 8.64 -12.23 6.06
C MET A 99 8.15 -11.85 7.46
N LEU A 100 6.94 -11.35 7.62
CA LEU A 100 6.36 -11.00 8.92
C LEU A 100 6.28 -12.20 9.88
N ASN A 101 6.11 -13.41 9.35
CA ASN A 101 6.04 -14.64 10.14
C ASN A 101 7.41 -15.21 10.58
N ILE A 102 8.53 -14.79 9.98
CA ILE A 102 9.87 -15.41 10.21
C ILE A 102 10.27 -15.42 11.69
N SER A 103 9.97 -14.35 12.42
CA SER A 103 10.32 -14.21 13.85
C SER A 103 9.29 -14.80 14.80
N GLY A 104 8.19 -15.34 14.27
CA GLY A 104 7.14 -15.96 15.09
C GLY A 104 7.55 -17.37 15.50
N GLU A 105 7.32 -17.72 16.77
CA GLU A 105 7.67 -19.01 17.38
C GLU A 105 6.49 -19.98 17.49
N ARG A 106 5.28 -19.52 17.12
CA ARG A 106 4.02 -20.24 17.23
C ARG A 106 3.46 -20.64 15.87
N SER A 107 2.21 -21.08 15.83
CA SER A 107 1.48 -21.29 14.58
C SER A 107 1.36 -19.99 13.78
N VAL A 108 1.13 -20.09 12.46
CA VAL A 108 0.92 -18.91 11.60
C VAL A 108 -0.22 -18.05 12.16
N VAL A 109 -1.33 -18.68 12.55
CA VAL A 109 -2.49 -17.98 13.09
C VAL A 109 -2.16 -17.21 14.37
N GLU A 110 -1.51 -17.84 15.34
CA GLU A 110 -1.12 -17.17 16.59
C GLU A 110 -0.13 -16.04 16.36
N ASN A 111 0.84 -16.23 15.46
CA ASN A 111 1.81 -15.20 15.10
C ASN A 111 1.12 -13.96 14.49
N PHE A 112 0.10 -14.15 13.65
CA PHE A 112 -0.63 -13.04 13.05
C PHE A 112 -1.68 -12.43 13.98
N LYS A 113 -2.26 -13.18 14.91
CA LYS A 113 -3.07 -12.63 16.01
C LYS A 113 -2.24 -11.68 16.88
N GLU A 114 -0.99 -12.04 17.17
CA GLU A 114 -0.07 -11.20 17.94
C GLU A 114 0.30 -9.91 17.18
N LEU A 115 0.49 -9.97 15.86
CA LEU A 115 0.79 -8.80 15.03
C LEU A 115 -0.41 -7.85 14.87
N ASN A 116 -1.62 -8.33 15.09
CA ASN A 116 -2.86 -7.54 15.07
C ASN A 116 -3.03 -6.69 13.80
N ILE A 117 -3.03 -7.33 12.64
CA ILE A 117 -3.10 -6.63 11.34
C ILE A 117 -4.44 -5.95 11.16
N VAL A 118 -4.40 -4.67 10.80
CA VAL A 118 -5.55 -3.87 10.39
C VAL A 118 -5.37 -3.47 8.93
N PRO A 119 -6.16 -4.02 8.00
CA PRO A 119 -6.14 -3.57 6.60
C PRO A 119 -6.60 -2.12 6.49
N VAL A 120 -5.90 -1.32 5.68
CA VAL A 120 -6.28 0.07 5.42
C VAL A 120 -6.46 0.27 3.92
N SER A 121 -7.64 0.72 3.54
CA SER A 121 -7.95 1.11 2.17
C SER A 121 -7.75 2.61 1.98
N ILE A 122 -7.10 2.99 0.87
CA ILE A 122 -6.84 4.39 0.53
C ILE A 122 -7.32 4.62 -0.88
N SER A 123 -8.19 5.62 -1.06
CA SER A 123 -8.66 6.01 -2.37
C SER A 123 -8.56 7.51 -2.59
N TYR A 124 -7.97 7.89 -3.70
CA TYR A 124 -7.85 9.26 -4.18
C TYR A 124 -8.91 9.52 -5.25
N GLU A 125 -9.53 10.70 -5.20
CA GLU A 125 -10.50 11.10 -6.23
C GLU A 125 -9.84 11.29 -7.60
N PHE A 126 -8.62 11.86 -7.60
CA PHE A 126 -7.78 12.01 -8.79
C PHE A 126 -6.38 11.47 -8.51
N ASP A 127 -5.86 10.70 -9.45
CA ASP A 127 -4.45 10.31 -9.44
C ASP A 127 -3.63 11.33 -10.24
N PRO A 128 -2.83 12.18 -9.60
CA PRO A 128 -2.06 13.18 -10.31
C PRO A 128 -1.01 12.59 -11.27
N CYS A 129 -0.76 11.29 -11.19
CA CYS A 129 0.16 10.58 -12.08
C CYS A 129 -0.54 9.72 -13.15
N ASP A 130 -1.85 9.85 -13.34
CA ASP A 130 -2.63 9.03 -14.27
C ASP A 130 -2.06 9.03 -15.69
N TYR A 131 -1.84 10.22 -16.27
CA TYR A 131 -1.21 10.37 -17.58
C TYR A 131 0.19 9.73 -17.64
N LEU A 132 1.03 9.94 -16.61
CA LEU A 132 2.37 9.36 -16.56
C LEU A 132 2.33 7.84 -16.45
N LYS A 133 1.37 7.30 -15.72
CA LYS A 133 1.13 5.86 -15.62
C LYS A 133 0.64 5.28 -16.95
N ALA A 134 -0.34 5.93 -17.58
CA ALA A 134 -0.85 5.53 -18.89
C ALA A 134 0.28 5.51 -19.95
N LYS A 135 1.11 6.56 -19.99
CA LYS A 135 2.29 6.62 -20.85
C LYS A 135 3.29 5.49 -20.57
N GLU A 136 3.56 5.17 -19.29
CA GLU A 136 4.43 4.06 -18.93
C GLU A 136 3.88 2.72 -19.42
N PHE A 137 2.56 2.49 -19.30
CA PHE A 137 1.91 1.29 -19.82
C PHE A 137 2.04 1.19 -21.34
N GLN A 138 1.81 2.30 -22.05
CA GLN A 138 1.96 2.34 -23.50
C GLN A 138 3.39 2.03 -23.93
N LEU A 139 4.38 2.69 -23.31
CA LEU A 139 5.79 2.45 -23.63
C LEU A 139 6.20 0.99 -23.40
N LYS A 140 5.74 0.37 -22.31
CA LYS A 140 6.00 -1.05 -22.04
C LYS A 140 5.30 -2.00 -23.02
N ARG A 141 4.10 -1.65 -23.47
CA ARG A 141 3.37 -2.41 -24.48
C ARG A 141 4.10 -2.36 -25.83
N ASP A 142 4.57 -1.17 -26.21
CA ASP A 142 5.18 -0.93 -27.51
C ASP A 142 6.66 -1.33 -27.55
N ASN A 143 7.34 -1.35 -26.39
CA ASN A 143 8.72 -1.82 -26.22
C ASN A 143 8.86 -2.64 -24.92
N PRO A 144 8.89 -3.99 -24.99
CA PRO A 144 9.04 -4.85 -23.81
C PRO A 144 10.33 -4.60 -22.99
N ASP A 145 11.38 -4.07 -23.62
CA ASP A 145 12.66 -3.75 -22.96
C ASP A 145 12.68 -2.38 -22.31
N TYR A 146 11.58 -1.61 -22.40
CA TYR A 146 11.51 -0.30 -21.80
C TYR A 146 11.71 -0.38 -20.28
N GLN A 147 12.69 0.37 -19.80
CA GLN A 147 12.95 0.58 -18.39
C GLN A 147 12.83 2.06 -18.03
N LYS A 148 12.18 2.30 -16.92
CA LYS A 148 12.01 3.63 -16.36
C LYS A 148 13.35 4.20 -15.91
N THR A 149 13.61 5.45 -16.21
CA THR A 149 14.82 6.17 -15.77
C THR A 149 14.65 6.71 -14.33
N LYS A 150 15.75 7.15 -13.73
CA LYS A 150 15.71 7.83 -12.41
C LYS A 150 15.01 9.20 -12.52
N GLU A 151 15.16 9.87 -13.63
CA GLU A 151 14.51 11.15 -13.94
C GLU A 151 13.00 10.99 -14.04
N ASP A 152 12.52 9.91 -14.70
CA ASP A 152 11.10 9.56 -14.74
C ASP A 152 10.54 9.32 -13.32
N ASP A 153 11.30 8.63 -12.48
CA ASP A 153 10.89 8.37 -11.09
C ASP A 153 10.77 9.65 -10.27
N LEU A 154 11.71 10.59 -10.44
CA LEU A 154 11.65 11.89 -9.81
C LEU A 154 10.47 12.72 -10.29
N MET A 155 10.22 12.73 -11.61
CA MET A 155 9.08 13.41 -12.19
C MET A 155 7.76 12.85 -11.64
N HIS A 156 7.61 11.54 -11.60
CA HIS A 156 6.44 10.89 -10.99
C HIS A 156 6.28 11.23 -9.50
N MET A 157 7.39 11.26 -8.74
CA MET A 157 7.34 11.65 -7.32
C MET A 157 6.91 13.11 -7.15
N SER A 158 7.50 14.02 -7.91
CA SER A 158 7.17 15.46 -7.87
C SER A 158 5.72 15.71 -8.27
N THR A 159 5.26 15.10 -9.37
CA THR A 159 3.86 15.17 -9.84
C THR A 159 2.91 14.61 -8.81
N GLY A 160 3.22 13.43 -8.24
CA GLY A 160 2.42 12.81 -7.21
C GLY A 160 2.30 13.64 -5.92
N LEU A 161 3.34 14.39 -5.56
CA LEU A 161 3.31 15.28 -4.39
C LEU A 161 2.53 16.57 -4.64
N ARG A 162 2.74 17.22 -5.77
CA ARG A 162 2.23 18.57 -6.09
C ARG A 162 0.87 18.56 -6.80
N GLY A 163 0.59 17.50 -7.58
CA GLY A 163 -0.59 17.44 -8.42
C GLY A 163 -1.90 17.36 -7.61
N ARG A 164 -2.98 17.70 -8.27
CA ARG A 164 -4.33 17.68 -7.71
C ARG A 164 -4.72 16.26 -7.34
N LYS A 165 -5.29 16.07 -6.14
CA LYS A 165 -5.75 14.77 -5.63
C LYS A 165 -7.26 14.74 -5.39
N GLY A 166 -7.90 15.93 -5.34
CA GLY A 166 -9.28 16.02 -4.91
C GLY A 166 -9.46 15.54 -3.47
N ARG A 167 -10.52 14.84 -3.25
CA ARG A 167 -10.84 14.20 -1.96
C ARG A 167 -10.00 12.94 -1.77
N VAL A 168 -9.57 12.69 -0.54
CA VAL A 168 -8.80 11.49 -0.19
C VAL A 168 -9.54 10.77 0.93
N HIS A 169 -9.75 9.47 0.77
CA HIS A 169 -10.46 8.65 1.74
C HIS A 169 -9.54 7.58 2.31
N PHE A 170 -9.51 7.48 3.64
CA PHE A 170 -8.87 6.40 4.39
C PHE A 170 -9.96 5.63 5.12
N ALA A 171 -10.01 4.32 4.89
CA ALA A 171 -10.90 3.42 5.61
C ALA A 171 -10.10 2.34 6.31
N PHE A 172 -10.25 2.26 7.63
CA PHE A 172 -9.68 1.18 8.43
C PHE A 172 -10.64 0.00 8.40
N GLY A 173 -10.12 -1.16 8.05
CA GLY A 173 -10.81 -2.43 8.21
C GLY A 173 -10.87 -2.86 9.67
N THR A 174 -11.44 -4.01 9.92
CA THR A 174 -11.43 -4.65 11.23
C THR A 174 -10.10 -5.39 11.46
N PRO A 175 -9.56 -5.40 12.69
CA PRO A 175 -8.39 -6.22 13.00
C PRO A 175 -8.65 -7.68 12.65
N LEU A 176 -7.71 -8.30 11.95
CA LEU A 176 -7.80 -9.72 11.59
C LEU A 176 -7.54 -10.59 12.83
N GLN A 177 -8.60 -11.00 13.51
CA GLN A 177 -8.54 -11.85 14.71
C GLN A 177 -9.39 -13.11 14.52
N THR A 178 -10.69 -12.97 14.35
CA THR A 178 -11.63 -14.07 14.15
C THR A 178 -11.51 -14.70 12.79
N GLU A 179 -11.25 -13.92 11.76
CA GLU A 179 -11.07 -14.39 10.38
C GLU A 179 -9.86 -15.32 10.25
N LEU A 180 -8.83 -15.14 11.09
CA LEU A 180 -7.65 -16.01 11.09
C LEU A 180 -7.99 -17.47 11.45
N ASN A 181 -9.12 -17.74 12.12
CA ASN A 181 -9.52 -19.12 12.45
C ASN A 181 -9.79 -19.97 11.20
N VAL A 182 -10.17 -19.36 10.07
CA VAL A 182 -10.33 -20.08 8.78
C VAL A 182 -9.00 -20.65 8.30
N ILE A 183 -7.89 -19.96 8.61
CA ILE A 183 -6.54 -20.35 8.22
C ILE A 183 -6.05 -21.56 9.04
N ASP A 184 -6.50 -21.70 10.28
CA ASP A 184 -6.08 -22.76 11.18
C ASP A 184 -6.48 -24.16 10.69
N ALA A 185 -7.56 -24.25 9.92
CA ALA A 185 -8.01 -25.49 9.28
C ALA A 185 -7.12 -25.94 8.11
N LEU A 186 -6.22 -25.07 7.60
CA LEU A 186 -5.35 -25.36 6.47
C LEU A 186 -4.04 -25.99 6.95
N THR A 187 -3.71 -27.16 6.41
CA THR A 187 -2.49 -27.90 6.77
C THR A 187 -1.23 -27.43 6.04
N VAL A 188 -1.40 -26.84 4.84
CA VAL A 188 -0.31 -26.37 4.00
C VAL A 188 0.01 -24.92 4.30
N LYS A 189 1.21 -24.64 4.81
CA LYS A 189 1.62 -23.26 5.17
C LYS A 189 1.48 -22.25 4.02
N ASN A 190 1.73 -22.67 2.79
CA ASN A 190 1.62 -21.76 1.66
C ASN A 190 0.17 -21.31 1.43
N ASP A 191 -0.78 -22.22 1.61
CA ASP A 191 -2.22 -21.93 1.49
C ASP A 191 -2.67 -21.02 2.64
N GLN A 192 -2.11 -21.21 3.85
CA GLN A 192 -2.36 -20.31 4.98
C GLN A 192 -1.99 -18.85 4.63
N PHE A 193 -0.81 -18.62 4.03
CA PHE A 193 -0.40 -17.27 3.63
C PHE A 193 -1.20 -16.72 2.45
N SER A 194 -1.57 -17.55 1.49
CA SER A 194 -2.40 -17.13 0.36
C SER A 194 -3.80 -16.72 0.84
N THR A 195 -4.42 -17.52 1.71
CA THR A 195 -5.72 -17.21 2.31
C THR A 195 -5.65 -15.94 3.17
N LEU A 196 -4.57 -15.76 3.95
CA LEU A 196 -4.36 -14.52 4.70
C LEU A 196 -4.28 -13.30 3.78
N ALA A 197 -3.56 -13.39 2.67
CA ALA A 197 -3.50 -12.32 1.67
C ALA A 197 -4.89 -12.00 1.12
N GLU A 198 -5.70 -13.00 0.80
CA GLU A 198 -7.07 -12.83 0.33
C GLU A 198 -7.99 -12.18 1.37
N LEU A 199 -7.82 -12.50 2.65
CA LEU A 199 -8.57 -11.84 3.73
C LEU A 199 -8.24 -10.35 3.84
N ILE A 200 -6.96 -9.99 3.72
CA ILE A 200 -6.52 -8.59 3.69
C ILE A 200 -7.10 -7.89 2.46
N ASP A 201 -6.91 -8.47 1.27
CA ASP A 201 -7.37 -7.91 0.01
C ASP A 201 -8.89 -7.70 0.00
N ARG A 202 -9.66 -8.66 0.55
CA ARG A 202 -11.11 -8.55 0.68
C ARG A 202 -11.51 -7.30 1.46
N GLN A 203 -10.92 -7.07 2.63
CA GLN A 203 -11.21 -5.89 3.43
C GLN A 203 -10.77 -4.59 2.73
N VAL A 204 -9.60 -4.58 2.09
CA VAL A 204 -9.12 -3.42 1.32
C VAL A 204 -10.10 -3.06 0.20
N HIS A 205 -10.54 -4.05 -0.58
CA HIS A 205 -11.49 -3.82 -1.69
C HIS A 205 -12.89 -3.45 -1.22
N GLN A 206 -13.40 -4.08 -0.16
CA GLN A 206 -14.72 -3.74 0.40
C GLN A 206 -14.79 -2.32 0.95
N ASN A 207 -13.68 -1.82 1.49
CA ASN A 207 -13.58 -0.48 2.06
C ASN A 207 -13.09 0.57 1.04
N TYR A 208 -12.80 0.17 -0.20
CA TYR A 208 -12.34 1.11 -1.22
C TYR A 208 -13.49 2.00 -1.67
N LYS A 209 -13.31 3.32 -1.54
CA LYS A 209 -14.29 4.30 -1.97
C LYS A 209 -14.12 4.60 -3.45
N LEU A 210 -15.18 4.36 -4.23
CA LEU A 210 -15.29 4.86 -5.59
C LEU A 210 -15.73 6.33 -5.59
N TRP A 211 -15.15 7.10 -6.47
CA TRP A 211 -15.41 8.52 -6.64
C TRP A 211 -16.19 8.77 -7.93
N PRO A 212 -16.87 9.92 -8.11
CA PRO A 212 -17.50 10.29 -9.36
C PRO A 212 -16.60 10.08 -10.58
N SER A 213 -15.30 10.40 -10.48
CA SER A 213 -14.30 10.18 -11.54
C SER A 213 -14.22 8.72 -12.01
N ASN A 214 -14.38 7.75 -11.14
CA ASN A 214 -14.36 6.33 -11.50
C ASN A 214 -15.60 5.95 -12.33
N TYR A 215 -16.78 6.42 -11.93
CA TYR A 215 -18.04 6.18 -12.63
C TYR A 215 -18.09 6.88 -13.99
N ILE A 216 -17.60 8.13 -14.05
CA ILE A 216 -17.47 8.88 -15.30
C ILE A 216 -16.54 8.15 -16.27
N ALA A 217 -15.37 7.72 -15.79
CA ALA A 217 -14.41 6.98 -16.61
C ALA A 217 -15.01 5.68 -17.16
N TRP A 218 -15.76 4.94 -16.33
CA TRP A 218 -16.44 3.72 -16.74
C TRP A 218 -17.48 4.00 -17.84
N ASP A 219 -18.37 4.97 -17.62
CA ASP A 219 -19.41 5.32 -18.58
C ASP A 219 -18.83 5.80 -19.93
N ILE A 220 -17.75 6.59 -19.89
CA ILE A 220 -17.06 7.02 -21.11
C ILE A 220 -16.43 5.84 -21.83
N TYR A 221 -15.68 5.00 -21.11
CA TYR A 221 -14.98 3.86 -21.70
C TYR A 221 -15.90 2.85 -22.33
N ASN A 222 -17.05 2.59 -21.72
CA ASN A 222 -18.04 1.63 -22.20
C ASN A 222 -19.13 2.27 -23.08
N SER A 223 -19.06 3.58 -23.41
CA SER A 223 -20.11 4.32 -24.11
C SER A 223 -21.48 4.11 -23.46
N SER A 224 -21.54 4.19 -22.14
CA SER A 224 -22.67 3.85 -21.27
C SER A 224 -23.16 5.07 -20.50
N THR A 225 -24.33 4.95 -19.88
CA THR A 225 -24.90 5.86 -18.89
C THR A 225 -25.32 5.11 -17.62
N GLU A 226 -24.77 3.91 -17.41
CA GLU A 226 -25.14 3.02 -16.31
C GLU A 226 -24.98 3.69 -14.93
N TYR A 227 -23.92 4.48 -14.79
CA TYR A 227 -23.61 5.17 -13.53
C TYR A 227 -23.91 6.68 -13.57
N ALA A 228 -24.73 7.16 -14.51
CA ALA A 228 -25.05 8.57 -14.63
C ALA A 228 -25.67 9.21 -13.37
N SER A 229 -26.26 8.40 -12.49
CA SER A 229 -26.77 8.85 -11.18
C SER A 229 -25.69 9.01 -10.10
N CYS A 230 -24.45 8.54 -10.35
CA CYS A 230 -23.35 8.58 -9.41
C CYS A 230 -22.45 9.82 -9.56
N TYR A 231 -22.75 10.70 -10.51
CA TYR A 231 -22.00 11.94 -10.77
C TYR A 231 -22.91 13.03 -11.34
N THR A 232 -22.48 14.29 -11.20
CA THR A 232 -23.19 15.44 -11.78
C THR A 232 -22.63 15.82 -13.16
N PRO A 233 -23.38 16.58 -13.98
CA PRO A 233 -22.86 17.13 -15.23
C PRO A 233 -21.61 18.00 -15.04
N GLU A 234 -21.54 18.73 -13.93
CA GLU A 234 -20.40 19.58 -13.57
C GLU A 234 -19.16 18.73 -13.24
N GLU A 235 -19.33 17.64 -12.48
CA GLU A 235 -18.25 16.70 -12.18
C GLU A 235 -17.73 16.02 -13.46
N LYS A 236 -18.65 15.70 -14.40
CA LYS A 236 -18.26 15.14 -15.71
C LYS A 236 -17.48 16.15 -16.55
N ALA A 237 -17.93 17.40 -16.59
CA ALA A 237 -17.22 18.46 -17.30
C ALA A 237 -15.80 18.67 -16.74
N GLN A 238 -15.70 18.71 -15.40
CA GLN A 238 -14.42 18.85 -14.70
C GLN A 238 -13.46 17.65 -14.91
N PHE A 239 -14.01 16.45 -15.10
CA PHE A 239 -13.19 15.25 -15.38
C PHE A 239 -12.61 15.28 -16.81
N LEU A 240 -13.30 15.94 -17.76
CA LEU A 240 -12.88 16.05 -19.16
C LEU A 240 -11.91 17.20 -19.44
N GLU A 241 -11.75 18.17 -18.53
CA GLU A 241 -10.75 19.26 -18.58
C GLU A 241 -9.36 18.76 -18.23
#